data_f730660bd2d229098e512970d7327e00
#
_entry.id   f730660bd2d229098e512970d7327e00
#
_cell.length_a   1.000
_cell.length_b   1.000
_cell.length_c   1.000
_cell.angle_alpha   90.00
_cell.angle_beta   90.00
_cell.angle_gamma   90.00
#
_symmetry.space_group_name_H-M   'P 1'
#
loop_
_entity.id
_entity.type
_entity.pdbx_description
1 polymer ?
#
loop_
_entity_poly.entity_id
_entity_poly.type
_entity_poly.pdbx_seq_one_letter_code
_entity_poly.pdbx_strand_id
1 'polypeptide(L)'
;MEQNIQEQEQKRKIELKALQSQINPHFLYNTLDSIIWMAEGKKNEEVVVMTASLARLLRQSISNEDELVTIGKEVEYVRSYLTIQKMRYKDKLEFEIEVEPCIAHVPIIRLVLQPIVENAIYHGLKYKDSKGLLKVHGYMKGENVVIDIIDDGVGMDEETLKHIYDKHKVNYRSNGVGVYN
;
A
#
# COMPACT_ATOMS: atom_id res chain seq x y z
N MET A 1 -14.10 1.59 -39.61
CA MET A 1 -14.86 2.33 -38.58
C MET A 1 -15.17 1.41 -37.37
N GLU A 2 -15.67 0.19 -37.56
CA GLU A 2 -15.95 -0.77 -36.47
C GLU A 2 -14.69 -1.21 -35.68
N GLN A 3 -13.55 -1.45 -36.32
CA GLN A 3 -12.30 -1.82 -35.65
C GLN A 3 -11.82 -0.73 -34.68
N ASN A 4 -11.99 0.54 -35.04
CA ASN A 4 -11.56 1.68 -34.18
C ASN A 4 -12.45 1.81 -32.92
N ILE A 5 -13.74 1.43 -33.03
CA ILE A 5 -14.67 1.43 -31.90
C ILE A 5 -14.34 0.25 -30.96
N GLN A 6 -14.04 -0.93 -31.48
CA GLN A 6 -13.64 -2.09 -30.69
C GLN A 6 -12.30 -1.87 -29.96
N GLU A 7 -11.32 -1.24 -30.61
CA GLU A 7 -10.05 -0.87 -29.96
C GLU A 7 -10.24 0.15 -28.83
N GLN A 8 -11.12 1.14 -29.03
CA GLN A 8 -11.45 2.10 -27.98
C GLN A 8 -12.23 1.48 -26.82
N GLU A 9 -13.14 0.55 -27.07
CA GLU A 9 -13.85 -0.18 -26.02
C GLU A 9 -12.91 -1.10 -25.22
N GLN A 10 -11.98 -1.79 -25.90
CA GLN A 10 -10.95 -2.60 -25.24
C GLN A 10 -10.01 -1.72 -24.39
N LYS A 11 -9.58 -0.58 -24.90
CA LYS A 11 -8.76 0.39 -24.15
C LYS A 11 -9.46 0.88 -22.90
N ARG A 12 -10.73 1.29 -23.01
CA ARG A 12 -11.57 1.66 -21.87
C ARG A 12 -11.75 0.54 -20.86
N LYS A 13 -11.96 -0.71 -21.30
CA LYS A 13 -12.05 -1.86 -20.41
C LYS A 13 -10.75 -2.14 -19.67
N ILE A 14 -9.61 -1.98 -20.33
CA ILE A 14 -8.28 -2.14 -19.72
C ILE A 14 -8.04 -1.02 -18.71
N GLU A 15 -8.34 0.24 -19.06
CA GLU A 15 -8.22 1.39 -18.17
C GLU A 15 -9.14 1.26 -16.94
N LEU A 16 -10.39 0.85 -17.12
CA LEU A 16 -11.32 0.57 -16.02
C LEU A 16 -10.85 -0.58 -15.12
N LYS A 17 -10.27 -1.63 -15.70
CA LYS A 17 -9.73 -2.76 -14.96
C LYS A 17 -8.45 -2.38 -14.20
N ALA A 18 -7.61 -1.53 -14.78
CA ALA A 18 -6.44 -0.96 -14.11
C ALA A 18 -6.87 -0.04 -12.95
N LEU A 19 -7.85 0.83 -13.15
CA LEU A 19 -8.43 1.68 -12.10
C LEU A 19 -9.07 0.84 -10.97
N GLN A 20 -9.78 -0.23 -11.30
CA GLN A 20 -10.35 -1.16 -10.31
C GLN A 20 -9.28 -1.99 -9.57
N SER A 21 -8.12 -2.24 -10.19
CA SER A 21 -7.03 -2.99 -9.55
C SER A 21 -6.18 -2.13 -8.60
N GLN A 22 -6.23 -0.81 -8.71
CA GLN A 22 -5.48 0.12 -7.84
C GLN A 22 -6.04 0.18 -6.41
N ILE A 23 -7.31 -0.21 -6.20
CA ILE A 23 -7.88 -0.33 -4.86
C ILE A 23 -8.32 -1.77 -4.69
N ASN A 24 -7.74 -2.48 -3.73
CA ASN A 24 -8.17 -3.83 -3.38
C ASN A 24 -9.64 -3.78 -2.88
N PRO A 25 -10.64 -4.35 -3.62
CA PRO A 25 -12.04 -4.27 -3.22
C PRO A 25 -12.29 -4.87 -1.84
N HIS A 26 -11.59 -5.94 -1.49
CA HIS A 26 -11.68 -6.58 -0.19
C HIS A 26 -11.18 -5.66 0.94
N PHE A 27 -10.11 -4.89 0.70
CA PHE A 27 -9.66 -3.87 1.66
C PHE A 27 -10.73 -2.79 1.87
N LEU A 28 -11.35 -2.32 0.78
CA LEU A 28 -12.40 -1.30 0.83
C LEU A 28 -13.62 -1.79 1.63
N TYR A 29 -14.17 -2.96 1.30
CA TYR A 29 -15.31 -3.53 2.03
C TYR A 29 -15.01 -3.72 3.53
N ASN A 30 -13.87 -4.32 3.85
CA ASN A 30 -13.48 -4.52 5.25
C ASN A 30 -13.28 -3.21 6.01
N THR A 31 -12.88 -2.14 5.34
CA THR A 31 -12.73 -0.81 5.96
C THR A 31 -14.10 -0.20 6.22
N LEU A 32 -15.03 -0.30 5.27
CA LEU A 32 -16.41 0.16 5.45
C LEU A 32 -17.13 -0.60 6.58
N ASP A 33 -17.01 -1.92 6.63
CA ASP A 33 -17.56 -2.74 7.71
C ASP A 33 -17.00 -2.32 9.09
N SER A 34 -15.70 -2.02 9.15
CA SER A 34 -15.07 -1.53 10.37
C SER A 34 -15.61 -0.16 10.79
N ILE A 35 -15.88 0.74 9.84
CA ILE A 35 -16.51 2.05 10.11
C ILE A 35 -17.91 1.86 10.66
N ILE A 36 -18.71 0.98 10.07
CA ILE A 36 -20.08 0.67 10.55
C ILE A 36 -20.02 0.14 11.98
N TRP A 37 -19.17 -0.85 12.25
CA TRP A 37 -19.00 -1.41 13.57
C TRP A 37 -18.58 -0.38 14.63
N MET A 38 -17.67 0.53 14.27
CA MET A 38 -17.24 1.62 15.16
C MET A 38 -18.38 2.61 15.41
N ALA A 39 -19.19 2.92 14.40
CA ALA A 39 -20.35 3.81 14.53
C ALA A 39 -21.42 3.20 15.46
N GLU A 40 -21.74 1.92 15.32
CA GLU A 40 -22.63 1.18 16.22
C GLU A 40 -22.12 1.18 17.66
N GLY A 41 -20.79 1.06 17.83
CA GLY A 41 -20.10 1.14 19.12
C GLY A 41 -19.95 2.56 19.67
N LYS A 42 -20.54 3.58 19.02
CA LYS A 42 -20.47 5.01 19.39
C LYS A 42 -19.04 5.56 19.50
N LYS A 43 -18.12 5.03 18.70
CA LYS A 43 -16.70 5.43 18.62
C LYS A 43 -16.51 6.53 17.58
N ASN A 44 -17.13 7.69 17.81
CA ASN A 44 -17.24 8.75 16.81
C ASN A 44 -15.88 9.28 16.34
N GLU A 45 -14.87 9.39 17.22
CA GLU A 45 -13.54 9.86 16.86
C GLU A 45 -12.84 8.88 15.91
N GLU A 46 -12.90 7.59 16.21
CA GLU A 46 -12.34 6.55 15.36
C GLU A 46 -13.02 6.49 14.00
N VAL A 47 -14.35 6.68 13.93
CA VAL A 47 -15.12 6.76 12.67
C VAL A 47 -14.59 7.91 11.83
N VAL A 48 -14.40 9.10 12.41
CA VAL A 48 -13.87 10.27 11.69
C VAL A 48 -12.46 10.01 11.15
N VAL A 49 -11.55 9.49 11.98
CA VAL A 49 -10.17 9.20 11.59
C VAL A 49 -10.13 8.17 10.45
N MET A 50 -10.90 7.08 10.57
CA MET A 50 -10.91 6.02 9.56
C MET A 50 -11.51 6.50 8.25
N THR A 51 -12.62 7.23 8.30
CA THR A 51 -13.28 7.79 7.10
C THR A 51 -12.38 8.82 6.41
N ALA A 52 -11.72 9.70 7.16
CA ALA A 52 -10.77 10.67 6.60
C ALA A 52 -9.57 9.99 5.93
N SER A 53 -9.02 8.94 6.55
CA SER A 53 -7.91 8.15 5.99
C SER A 53 -8.34 7.44 4.71
N LEU A 54 -9.52 6.81 4.69
CA LEU A 54 -10.07 6.17 3.50
C LEU A 54 -10.30 7.17 2.37
N ALA A 55 -10.87 8.34 2.67
CA ALA A 55 -11.09 9.39 1.68
C ALA A 55 -9.78 9.92 1.07
N ARG A 56 -8.67 9.97 1.84
CA ARG A 56 -7.34 10.32 1.31
C ARG A 56 -6.83 9.25 0.36
N LEU A 57 -6.89 7.98 0.75
CA LEU A 57 -6.48 6.86 -0.12
C LEU A 57 -7.24 6.87 -1.44
N LEU A 58 -8.57 7.00 -1.40
CA LEU A 58 -9.41 7.03 -2.59
C LEU A 58 -9.04 8.19 -3.52
N ARG A 59 -8.85 9.40 -2.98
CA ARG A 59 -8.45 10.56 -3.79
C ARG A 59 -7.11 10.35 -4.49
N GLN A 60 -6.12 9.82 -3.79
CA GLN A 60 -4.81 9.55 -4.37
C GLN A 60 -4.83 8.42 -5.41
N SER A 61 -5.72 7.43 -5.24
CA SER A 61 -5.87 6.34 -6.21
C SER A 61 -6.59 6.76 -7.49
N ILE A 62 -7.51 7.75 -7.40
CA ILE A 62 -8.34 8.20 -8.53
C ILE A 62 -7.68 9.39 -9.26
N SER A 63 -6.74 10.08 -8.63
CA SER A 63 -6.08 11.22 -9.27
C SER A 63 -5.34 10.76 -10.53
N ASN A 64 -5.62 11.44 -11.66
CA ASN A 64 -4.86 11.28 -12.92
C ASN A 64 -3.51 12.03 -12.83
N GLU A 65 -2.82 11.93 -11.69
CA GLU A 65 -1.51 12.54 -11.53
C GLU A 65 -0.47 11.79 -12.36
N ASP A 66 0.62 12.51 -12.67
CA ASP A 66 1.77 11.99 -13.41
C ASP A 66 2.33 10.70 -12.78
N GLU A 67 3.09 9.95 -13.56
CA GLU A 67 3.78 8.73 -13.15
C GLU A 67 4.74 8.97 -11.96
N LEU A 68 5.21 10.21 -11.80
CA LEU A 68 6.07 10.64 -10.71
C LEU A 68 5.30 11.50 -9.70
N VAL A 69 5.48 11.17 -8.43
CA VAL A 69 4.98 11.94 -7.27
C VAL A 69 6.14 12.23 -6.32
N THR A 70 5.94 13.06 -5.31
CA THR A 70 6.98 13.27 -4.29
C THR A 70 6.97 12.14 -3.26
N ILE A 71 8.14 11.85 -2.66
CA ILE A 71 8.26 10.92 -1.53
C ILE A 71 7.28 11.28 -0.42
N GLY A 72 7.11 12.58 -0.13
CA GLY A 72 6.14 13.05 0.86
C GLY A 72 4.71 12.58 0.57
N LYS A 73 4.25 12.61 -0.69
CA LYS A 73 2.93 12.12 -1.10
C LYS A 73 2.81 10.60 -0.94
N GLU A 74 3.84 9.83 -1.34
CA GLU A 74 3.86 8.37 -1.12
C GLU A 74 3.80 8.03 0.37
N VAL A 75 4.54 8.74 1.20
CA VAL A 75 4.54 8.55 2.66
C VAL A 75 3.19 8.90 3.28
N GLU A 76 2.50 9.95 2.81
CA GLU A 76 1.14 10.26 3.26
C GLU A 76 0.13 9.16 2.89
N TYR A 77 0.29 8.57 1.70
CA TYR A 77 -0.50 7.41 1.30
C TYR A 77 -0.28 6.23 2.24
N VAL A 78 0.98 5.85 2.45
CA VAL A 78 1.38 4.78 3.37
C VAL A 78 0.85 5.04 4.79
N ARG A 79 0.96 6.27 5.28
CA ARG A 79 0.43 6.66 6.60
C ARG A 79 -1.08 6.45 6.69
N SER A 80 -1.83 6.86 5.68
CA SER A 80 -3.29 6.71 5.64
C SER A 80 -3.68 5.22 5.62
N TYR A 81 -2.97 4.41 4.82
CA TYR A 81 -3.16 2.96 4.76
C TYR A 81 -2.86 2.28 6.11
N LEU A 82 -1.71 2.58 6.72
CA LEU A 82 -1.29 2.03 8.01
C LEU A 82 -2.22 2.45 9.15
N THR A 83 -2.75 3.69 9.11
CA THR A 83 -3.75 4.14 10.09
C THR A 83 -5.01 3.27 10.04
N ILE A 84 -5.53 2.98 8.86
CA ILE A 84 -6.67 2.09 8.69
C ILE A 84 -6.33 0.68 9.19
N GLN A 85 -5.18 0.14 8.82
CA GLN A 85 -4.78 -1.21 9.24
C GLN A 85 -4.59 -1.30 10.77
N LYS A 86 -3.97 -0.29 11.39
CA LYS A 86 -3.83 -0.22 12.85
C LYS A 86 -5.18 -0.23 13.56
N MET A 87 -6.16 0.52 13.07
CA MET A 87 -7.52 0.54 13.64
C MET A 87 -8.23 -0.80 13.48
N ARG A 88 -7.98 -1.54 12.39
CA ARG A 88 -8.54 -2.87 12.13
C ARG A 88 -7.88 -3.95 12.97
N TYR A 89 -6.55 -3.94 13.05
CA TYR A 89 -5.78 -4.95 13.81
C TYR A 89 -5.61 -4.58 15.28
N LYS A 90 -5.99 -3.35 15.67
CA LYS A 90 -5.95 -2.84 17.05
C LYS A 90 -4.56 -3.02 17.67
N ASP A 91 -4.50 -3.68 18.84
CA ASP A 91 -3.26 -3.87 19.60
C ASP A 91 -2.22 -4.79 18.92
N LYS A 92 -2.60 -5.44 17.80
CA LYS A 92 -1.71 -6.35 17.07
C LYS A 92 -0.77 -5.65 16.07
N LEU A 93 -1.03 -4.38 15.73
CA LEU A 93 -0.22 -3.64 14.77
C LEU A 93 0.21 -2.28 15.33
N GLU A 94 1.51 -2.04 15.32
CA GLU A 94 2.10 -0.71 15.48
C GLU A 94 2.90 -0.33 14.24
N PHE A 95 3.04 0.98 14.01
CA PHE A 95 3.89 1.48 12.95
C PHE A 95 4.59 2.79 13.32
N GLU A 96 5.75 2.98 12.76
CA GLU A 96 6.57 4.18 12.87
C GLU A 96 6.92 4.67 11.46
N ILE A 97 6.82 5.97 11.20
CA ILE A 97 7.21 6.58 9.93
C ILE A 97 8.10 7.77 10.24
N GLU A 98 9.37 7.65 9.90
CA GLU A 98 10.40 8.66 10.05
C GLU A 98 11.03 8.94 8.70
N VAL A 99 10.81 10.12 8.14
CA VAL A 99 11.34 10.53 6.84
C VAL A 99 11.98 11.90 6.99
N GLU A 100 13.24 12.00 6.59
CA GLU A 100 13.97 13.27 6.62
C GLU A 100 13.29 14.32 5.75
N PRO A 101 13.09 15.55 6.25
CA PRO A 101 12.41 16.60 5.47
C PRO A 101 13.09 16.92 4.14
N CYS A 102 14.40 16.75 4.04
CA CYS A 102 15.17 17.06 2.83
C CYS A 102 14.80 16.15 1.64
N ILE A 103 14.32 14.93 1.86
CA ILE A 103 13.92 14.01 0.81
C ILE A 103 12.43 14.09 0.45
N ALA A 104 11.62 14.79 1.24
CA ALA A 104 10.17 14.82 1.07
C ALA A 104 9.73 15.32 -0.33
N HIS A 105 10.52 16.19 -0.96
CA HIS A 105 10.24 16.78 -2.27
C HIS A 105 10.86 16.00 -3.45
N VAL A 106 11.66 14.98 -3.17
CA VAL A 106 12.29 14.17 -4.22
C VAL A 106 11.23 13.39 -4.99
N PRO A 107 11.26 13.40 -6.33
CA PRO A 107 10.32 12.63 -7.15
C PRO A 107 10.61 11.13 -7.05
N ILE A 108 9.54 10.35 -6.99
CA ILE A 108 9.56 8.88 -6.96
C ILE A 108 8.42 8.35 -7.83
N ILE A 109 8.54 7.14 -8.34
CA ILE A 109 7.46 6.47 -9.06
C ILE A 109 6.26 6.30 -8.11
N ARG A 110 5.08 6.62 -8.60
CA ARG A 110 3.83 6.53 -7.86
C ARG A 110 3.53 5.08 -7.46
N LEU A 111 3.00 4.88 -6.26
CA LEU A 111 2.58 3.58 -5.71
C LEU A 111 3.74 2.56 -5.61
N VAL A 112 4.98 3.02 -5.41
CA VAL A 112 6.12 2.12 -5.23
C VAL A 112 6.24 1.63 -3.78
N LEU A 113 5.91 2.46 -2.79
CA LEU A 113 6.00 2.08 -1.37
C LEU A 113 4.83 1.21 -0.92
N GLN A 114 3.65 1.45 -1.47
CA GLN A 114 2.42 0.76 -1.07
C GLN A 114 2.51 -0.76 -1.16
N PRO A 115 2.91 -1.38 -2.30
CA PRO A 115 2.95 -2.84 -2.41
C PRO A 115 3.90 -3.47 -1.40
N ILE A 116 5.01 -2.79 -1.07
CA ILE A 116 5.99 -3.29 -0.11
C ILE A 116 5.39 -3.29 1.31
N VAL A 117 4.72 -2.20 1.68
CA VAL A 117 4.02 -2.08 2.97
C VAL A 117 2.86 -3.09 3.07
N GLU A 118 2.10 -3.28 2.00
CA GLU A 118 1.05 -4.29 1.94
C GLU A 118 1.61 -5.69 2.15
N ASN A 119 2.71 -6.03 1.49
CA ASN A 119 3.38 -7.32 1.66
C ASN A 119 3.84 -7.53 3.12
N ALA A 120 4.46 -6.53 3.74
CA ALA A 120 4.88 -6.58 5.14
C ALA A 120 3.69 -6.90 6.08
N ILE A 121 2.53 -6.27 5.85
CA ILE A 121 1.33 -6.54 6.66
C ILE A 121 0.75 -7.91 6.36
N TYR A 122 0.49 -8.25 5.09
CA TYR A 122 -0.24 -9.47 4.74
C TYR A 122 0.58 -10.74 4.90
N HIS A 123 1.88 -10.69 4.66
CA HIS A 123 2.78 -11.84 4.68
C HIS A 123 3.67 -11.87 5.92
N GLY A 124 4.04 -10.71 6.47
CA GLY A 124 4.86 -10.60 7.68
C GLY A 124 4.03 -10.59 8.95
N LEU A 125 3.24 -9.55 9.15
CA LEU A 125 2.64 -9.24 10.46
C LEU A 125 1.33 -9.95 10.73
N LYS A 126 0.52 -10.24 9.72
CA LYS A 126 -0.80 -10.87 9.87
C LYS A 126 -0.75 -12.24 10.57
N TYR A 127 0.32 -12.99 10.37
CA TYR A 127 0.49 -14.34 10.91
C TYR A 127 1.29 -14.37 12.20
N LYS A 128 1.66 -13.20 12.73
CA LYS A 128 2.36 -13.08 14.00
C LYS A 128 1.37 -13.22 15.16
N ASP A 129 1.67 -14.06 16.15
CA ASP A 129 0.85 -14.23 17.34
C ASP A 129 0.96 -13.06 18.32
N SER A 130 2.10 -12.38 18.33
CA SER A 130 2.36 -11.19 19.15
C SER A 130 2.12 -9.90 18.37
N LYS A 131 2.23 -8.77 19.06
CA LYS A 131 2.19 -7.43 18.45
C LYS A 131 3.29 -7.30 17.41
N GLY A 132 2.93 -6.84 16.22
CA GLY A 132 3.83 -6.58 15.12
C GLY A 132 4.15 -5.10 14.97
N LEU A 133 5.38 -4.79 14.55
CA LEU A 133 5.87 -3.45 14.30
C LEU A 133 6.33 -3.31 12.85
N LEU A 134 5.86 -2.28 12.17
CA LEU A 134 6.32 -1.88 10.85
C LEU A 134 6.96 -0.50 10.93
N LYS A 135 8.19 -0.38 10.41
CA LYS A 135 8.91 0.90 10.34
C LYS A 135 9.14 1.30 8.89
N VAL A 136 8.91 2.57 8.60
CA VAL A 136 9.28 3.22 7.34
C VAL A 136 10.28 4.31 7.67
N HIS A 137 11.51 4.15 7.20
CA HIS A 137 12.59 5.09 7.48
C HIS A 137 13.19 5.61 6.16
N GLY A 138 13.07 6.90 5.91
CA GLY A 138 13.57 7.56 4.71
C GLY A 138 14.66 8.58 5.03
N TYR A 139 15.82 8.46 4.37
CA TYR A 139 16.99 9.31 4.66
C TYR A 139 17.93 9.46 3.46
N MET A 140 18.88 10.43 3.55
CA MET A 140 19.96 10.56 2.58
C MET A 140 21.16 9.68 2.97
N LYS A 141 21.68 8.93 1.99
CA LYS A 141 22.92 8.17 2.12
C LYS A 141 23.90 8.58 1.01
N GLY A 142 24.74 9.56 1.30
CA GLY A 142 25.55 10.22 0.29
C GLY A 142 24.67 11.00 -0.69
N GLU A 143 24.75 10.69 -1.98
CA GLU A 143 23.91 11.28 -3.03
C GLU A 143 22.61 10.52 -3.30
N ASN A 144 22.40 9.38 -2.63
CA ASN A 144 21.23 8.54 -2.84
C ASN A 144 20.19 8.75 -1.75
N VAL A 145 18.92 8.70 -2.14
CA VAL A 145 17.80 8.55 -1.21
C VAL A 145 17.60 7.08 -0.90
N VAL A 146 17.48 6.75 0.36
CA VAL A 146 17.17 5.39 0.85
C VAL A 146 15.85 5.42 1.59
N ILE A 147 14.99 4.46 1.33
CA ILE A 147 13.76 4.22 2.07
C ILE A 147 13.75 2.77 2.51
N ASP A 148 13.89 2.55 3.81
CA ASP A 148 13.82 1.23 4.44
C ASP A 148 12.39 0.98 4.92
N ILE A 149 11.84 -0.16 4.56
CA ILE A 149 10.57 -0.69 5.09
C ILE A 149 10.93 -1.96 5.84
N ILE A 150 10.74 -1.94 7.16
CA ILE A 150 11.19 -2.96 8.08
C ILE A 150 9.98 -3.48 8.84
N ASP A 151 9.74 -4.79 8.80
CA ASP A 151 8.78 -5.46 9.64
C ASP A 151 9.45 -6.48 10.56
N ASP A 152 8.85 -6.74 11.71
CA ASP A 152 9.24 -7.77 12.67
C ASP A 152 8.34 -9.01 12.57
N GLY A 153 7.83 -9.28 11.38
CA GLY A 153 6.92 -10.37 11.07
C GLY A 153 7.55 -11.77 11.13
N VAL A 154 6.83 -12.73 10.57
CA VAL A 154 7.27 -14.15 10.56
C VAL A 154 8.47 -14.41 9.64
N GLY A 155 8.83 -13.44 8.79
CA GLY A 155 9.91 -13.56 7.83
C GLY A 155 9.59 -14.50 6.66
N MET A 156 10.62 -14.84 5.91
CA MET A 156 10.57 -15.76 4.77
C MET A 156 11.58 -16.87 4.96
N ASP A 157 11.26 -18.08 4.50
CA ASP A 157 12.24 -19.15 4.44
C ASP A 157 13.26 -18.92 3.31
N GLU A 158 14.38 -19.64 3.36
CA GLU A 158 15.46 -19.47 2.39
C GLU A 158 15.03 -19.80 0.94
N GLU A 159 14.08 -20.69 0.76
CA GLU A 159 13.59 -21.10 -0.55
C GLU A 159 12.74 -19.97 -1.18
N THR A 160 11.83 -19.41 -0.41
CA THR A 160 11.03 -18.24 -0.80
C THR A 160 11.93 -17.04 -1.13
N LEU A 161 12.93 -16.78 -0.28
CA LEU A 161 13.88 -15.68 -0.49
C LEU A 161 14.69 -15.85 -1.78
N LYS A 162 15.17 -17.07 -2.09
CA LYS A 162 15.86 -17.37 -3.35
C LYS A 162 14.94 -17.15 -4.56
N HIS A 163 13.66 -17.51 -4.46
CA HIS A 163 12.71 -17.34 -5.55
C HIS A 163 12.39 -15.86 -5.85
N ILE A 164 12.42 -14.98 -4.86
CA ILE A 164 12.23 -13.53 -5.06
C ILE A 164 13.34 -12.94 -5.95
N TYR A 165 14.57 -13.43 -5.82
CA TYR A 165 15.71 -12.95 -6.62
C TYR A 165 15.91 -13.72 -7.93
N ASP A 166 15.22 -14.84 -8.17
CA ASP A 166 15.37 -15.66 -9.38
C ASP A 166 14.36 -15.23 -10.46
N LYS A 167 14.78 -14.27 -11.31
CA LYS A 167 13.98 -13.67 -12.39
C LYS A 167 13.41 -14.69 -13.40
N HIS A 168 13.88 -15.92 -13.42
CA HIS A 168 13.51 -16.94 -14.41
C HIS A 168 12.33 -17.83 -13.99
N LYS A 169 11.87 -17.76 -12.73
CA LYS A 169 10.83 -18.65 -12.18
C LYS A 169 9.51 -17.96 -11.76
N VAL A 170 9.32 -16.71 -12.09
CA VAL A 170 8.07 -16.00 -11.73
C VAL A 170 6.91 -16.53 -12.58
N ASN A 171 6.25 -17.55 -12.09
CA ASN A 171 4.93 -17.95 -12.57
C ASN A 171 3.92 -16.88 -12.12
N TYR A 172 3.28 -16.22 -13.06
CA TYR A 172 2.27 -15.16 -12.91
C TYR A 172 1.01 -15.52 -12.08
N ARG A 173 1.07 -16.47 -11.17
CA ARG A 173 -0.07 -16.95 -10.37
C ARG A 173 -0.14 -16.44 -8.95
N SER A 174 0.85 -15.71 -8.47
CA SER A 174 0.77 -15.04 -7.17
C SER A 174 0.70 -13.53 -7.38
N ASN A 175 -0.18 -12.85 -6.66
CA ASN A 175 -0.36 -11.40 -6.66
C ASN A 175 0.85 -10.62 -6.10
N GLY A 176 2.07 -11.15 -6.25
CA GLY A 176 3.31 -10.57 -5.78
C GLY A 176 3.93 -9.60 -6.81
N VAL A 177 3.24 -8.52 -7.14
CA VAL A 177 3.70 -7.51 -8.12
C VAL A 177 4.69 -6.51 -7.49
N GLY A 178 4.91 -6.56 -6.17
CA GLY A 178 5.59 -5.49 -5.44
C GLY A 178 7.12 -5.48 -5.44
N VAL A 179 7.79 -6.56 -5.88
CA VAL A 179 9.26 -6.68 -5.71
C VAL A 179 10.07 -6.37 -6.98
N TYR A 180 9.42 -6.17 -8.13
CA TYR A 180 10.09 -6.03 -9.44
C TYR A 180 9.70 -4.77 -10.24
N ASN A 181 9.10 -3.76 -9.62
CA ASN A 181 8.88 -2.46 -10.26
C ASN A 181 10.04 -1.50 -10.04
#